data_415f79b6ca33bee5aef30cb0c1c8b35b
#
_entry.id   415f79b6ca33bee5aef30cb0c1c8b35b
#
_cell.length_a   1.000
_cell.length_b   1.000
_cell.length_c   1.000
_cell.angle_alpha   90.00
_cell.angle_beta   90.00
_cell.angle_gamma   90.00
#
_symmetry.space_group_name_H-M   'P 1'
#
loop_
_entity.id
_entity.type
_entity.pdbx_description
1 polymer ?
#
loop_
_entity_poly.entity_id
_entity_poly.type
_entity_poly.pdbx_seq_one_letter_code
_entity_poly.pdbx_strand_id
1 'polypeptide(L)'
;MIKTKYFCILSLLLFFGCLPKNKSNSKLPNIIYILADDLGYGDLSIYNKTSKIKTSHLDQLAREGMRFMDMHSTSSVCTPTRYSILTGEYAWRTSLKSHVLWSYGPLMIPDEKETVAKLLQRNGYQTAVVGKWHLGLDWQLKTSYRENQVIRNDWGLITDYKEEIIDFSKNPTKGPTQVGFDYSYILPASLDIPPYVYLENEKFTQPISTYTNGSNLEGDKDYDFWRPGPMAEGFDFYDVLPNFIQKAKAFIDKAQKYDAPFFLYLPLAAPHTPWVPKEKDPYKFDAGMYGAFVQMVDDQIGQLLAYMDAQGIAEETLVVFTSDNGPYWKPHHIEKYDHRAARHLKGMKGDIYEAGHRVPFIVRWPNRISQGRVAYGAHSLASFYATVAELLNTPSKVLDSYSLLGQLTDSNSLKEVNPIIHHSSLGHFAIRYGDWKMIEKRGSGGFTPPTNLPTPRGETPERLFNLKDDPSENNNVSYKFPKKLEQLKKQLDSIKHLNSISYK
;
A
#
# COMPACT_ATOMS: atom_id res chain seq x y z
N MET A 1 -29.77 51.77 79.17
CA MET A 1 -28.67 50.82 78.94
C MET A 1 -29.16 49.72 78.02
N ILE A 2 -28.85 49.81 76.73
CA ILE A 2 -29.30 48.89 75.69
C ILE A 2 -28.04 48.21 75.16
N LYS A 3 -27.94 46.88 75.35
CA LYS A 3 -26.82 46.04 74.82
C LYS A 3 -27.16 45.58 73.41
N THR A 4 -26.40 46.07 72.41
CA THR A 4 -26.45 45.64 71.03
C THR A 4 -25.65 44.35 70.90
N LYS A 5 -26.30 43.27 70.41
CA LYS A 5 -25.64 42.02 70.01
C LYS A 5 -25.28 42.08 68.48
N TYR A 6 -24.00 41.94 68.14
CA TYR A 6 -23.53 41.74 66.80
C TYR A 6 -23.68 40.28 66.41
N PHE A 7 -24.37 40.07 65.29
CA PHE A 7 -24.55 38.76 64.65
C PHE A 7 -23.55 38.67 63.47
N CYS A 8 -22.49 37.83 63.68
CA CYS A 8 -21.57 37.52 62.56
C CYS A 8 -22.20 36.47 61.63
N ILE A 9 -22.50 36.84 60.39
CA ILE A 9 -22.91 35.92 59.35
C ILE A 9 -21.64 35.43 58.67
N LEU A 10 -21.35 34.12 58.84
CA LEU A 10 -20.23 33.40 58.18
C LEU A 10 -20.68 32.94 56.80
N SER A 11 -20.27 33.67 55.73
CA SER A 11 -20.55 33.28 54.36
C SER A 11 -19.69 32.12 53.92
N LEU A 12 -20.29 30.94 53.79
CA LEU A 12 -19.65 29.74 53.23
C LEU A 12 -19.58 29.83 51.70
N LEU A 13 -18.40 30.18 51.17
CA LEU A 13 -18.13 30.15 49.75
C LEU A 13 -17.89 28.68 49.30
N LEU A 14 -18.90 28.11 48.66
CA LEU A 14 -18.78 26.83 47.97
C LEU A 14 -17.96 27.03 46.69
N PHE A 15 -16.70 26.64 46.73
CA PHE A 15 -15.89 26.44 45.50
C PHE A 15 -16.38 25.20 44.78
N PHE A 16 -17.17 25.43 43.71
CA PHE A 16 -17.38 24.40 42.69
C PHE A 16 -16.07 24.24 41.91
N GLY A 17 -15.23 23.30 42.36
CA GLY A 17 -14.09 22.85 41.60
C GLY A 17 -14.60 22.16 40.30
N CYS A 18 -14.35 22.76 39.17
CA CYS A 18 -14.43 22.06 37.88
C CYS A 18 -13.45 20.87 37.92
N LEU A 19 -13.98 19.68 38.16
CA LEU A 19 -13.23 18.45 37.90
C LEU A 19 -12.89 18.43 36.39
N PRO A 20 -11.63 18.14 36.02
CA PRO A 20 -11.29 17.98 34.64
C PRO A 20 -12.17 16.85 34.07
N LYS A 21 -12.90 17.14 32.98
CA LYS A 21 -13.59 16.11 32.20
C LYS A 21 -12.62 14.96 32.00
N ASN A 22 -12.92 13.81 32.59
CA ASN A 22 -12.25 12.56 32.23
C ASN A 22 -12.21 12.46 30.72
N LYS A 23 -11.01 12.40 30.15
CA LYS A 23 -10.84 11.95 28.76
C LYS A 23 -11.56 10.60 28.71
N SER A 24 -12.67 10.54 28.01
CA SER A 24 -13.33 9.27 27.73
C SER A 24 -12.24 8.38 27.13
N ASN A 25 -11.98 7.23 27.74
CA ASN A 25 -11.21 6.17 27.12
C ASN A 25 -12.02 5.74 25.88
N SER A 26 -11.83 6.45 24.76
CA SER A 26 -12.43 6.05 23.51
C SER A 26 -11.80 4.70 23.17
N LYS A 27 -12.63 3.67 23.07
CA LYS A 27 -12.22 2.33 22.63
C LYS A 27 -11.41 2.45 21.34
N LEU A 28 -10.26 1.79 21.28
CA LEU A 28 -9.43 1.76 20.09
C LEU A 28 -10.21 1.09 18.93
N PRO A 29 -10.16 1.63 17.71
CA PRO A 29 -10.92 1.09 16.58
C PRO A 29 -10.35 -0.24 16.09
N ASN A 30 -11.18 -1.07 15.49
CA ASN A 30 -10.68 -2.06 14.55
C ASN A 30 -10.06 -1.35 13.34
N ILE A 31 -9.08 -1.98 12.69
CA ILE A 31 -8.41 -1.41 11.52
C ILE A 31 -8.43 -2.44 10.40
N ILE A 32 -8.96 -2.07 9.24
CA ILE A 32 -8.89 -2.87 8.02
C ILE A 32 -8.16 -2.04 6.96
N TYR A 33 -7.01 -2.52 6.51
CA TYR A 33 -6.22 -1.89 5.46
C TYR A 33 -6.29 -2.74 4.19
N ILE A 34 -7.08 -2.29 3.22
CA ILE A 34 -7.30 -2.96 1.94
C ILE A 34 -6.36 -2.36 0.91
N LEU A 35 -5.51 -3.19 0.32
CA LEU A 35 -4.52 -2.78 -0.66
C LEU A 35 -4.78 -3.50 -1.99
N ALA A 36 -5.30 -2.81 -2.98
CA ALA A 36 -5.37 -3.31 -4.35
C ALA A 36 -3.97 -3.40 -4.97
N ASP A 37 -3.85 -4.17 -6.04
CA ASP A 37 -2.61 -4.44 -6.76
C ASP A 37 -2.74 -3.93 -8.21
N ASP A 38 -1.97 -2.92 -8.60
CA ASP A 38 -2.02 -2.28 -9.92
C ASP A 38 -3.33 -1.52 -10.24
N LEU A 39 -4.07 -1.06 -9.24
CA LEU A 39 -5.30 -0.31 -9.48
C LEU A 39 -5.00 1.16 -9.81
N GLY A 40 -5.56 1.62 -10.91
CA GLY A 40 -5.36 2.98 -11.38
C GLY A 40 -6.14 4.03 -10.60
N TYR A 41 -5.52 5.21 -10.45
CA TYR A 41 -6.18 6.39 -9.88
C TYR A 41 -7.45 6.81 -10.66
N GLY A 42 -7.46 6.56 -11.97
CA GLY A 42 -8.56 6.88 -12.86
C GLY A 42 -9.57 5.76 -13.08
N ASP A 43 -9.42 4.60 -12.43
CA ASP A 43 -10.36 3.49 -12.56
C ASP A 43 -11.64 3.74 -11.76
N LEU A 44 -11.53 4.34 -10.58
CA LEU A 44 -12.67 4.62 -9.71
C LEU A 44 -13.47 5.82 -10.22
N SER A 45 -14.78 5.64 -10.39
CA SER A 45 -15.67 6.68 -10.91
C SER A 45 -15.76 7.92 -10.00
N ILE A 46 -15.51 7.80 -8.70
CA ILE A 46 -15.45 8.95 -7.77
C ILE A 46 -14.23 9.86 -8.01
N TYR A 47 -13.14 9.32 -8.59
CA TYR A 47 -11.95 10.08 -8.98
C TYR A 47 -11.99 10.51 -10.46
N ASN A 48 -12.68 9.76 -11.31
CA ASN A 48 -12.72 9.96 -12.75
C ASN A 48 -14.13 9.78 -13.32
N LYS A 49 -14.83 10.89 -13.57
CA LYS A 49 -16.20 10.85 -14.11
C LYS A 49 -16.31 10.21 -15.50
N THR A 50 -15.21 10.09 -16.23
CA THR A 50 -15.15 9.47 -17.55
C THR A 50 -14.66 8.00 -17.50
N SER A 51 -14.51 7.45 -16.29
CA SER A 51 -14.17 6.03 -16.14
C SER A 51 -15.23 5.15 -16.82
N LYS A 52 -14.78 4.17 -17.58
CA LYS A 52 -15.64 3.13 -18.17
C LYS A 52 -15.99 2.03 -17.17
N ILE A 53 -15.40 2.09 -15.98
CA ILE A 53 -15.55 1.08 -14.93
C ILE A 53 -16.50 1.62 -13.87
N LYS A 54 -17.51 0.82 -13.49
CA LYS A 54 -18.40 1.14 -12.39
C LYS A 54 -17.82 0.60 -11.08
N THR A 55 -17.60 1.49 -10.11
CA THR A 55 -17.05 1.17 -8.79
C THR A 55 -17.97 1.69 -7.69
N SER A 56 -19.22 1.19 -7.70
CA SER A 56 -20.31 1.73 -6.88
C SER A 56 -20.06 1.63 -5.39
N HIS A 57 -19.44 0.54 -4.93
CA HIS A 57 -19.14 0.29 -3.51
C HIS A 57 -17.96 1.13 -3.02
N LEU A 58 -16.89 1.23 -3.80
CA LEU A 58 -15.76 2.11 -3.49
C LEU A 58 -16.14 3.59 -3.55
N ASP A 59 -17.01 3.97 -4.50
CA ASP A 59 -17.58 5.31 -4.57
C ASP A 59 -18.43 5.64 -3.34
N GLN A 60 -19.20 4.66 -2.84
CA GLN A 60 -19.99 4.82 -1.62
C GLN A 60 -19.06 4.94 -0.40
N LEU A 61 -18.04 4.07 -0.28
CA LEU A 61 -17.03 4.16 0.77
C LEU A 61 -16.39 5.56 0.82
N ALA A 62 -16.09 6.15 -0.35
CA ALA A 62 -15.54 7.50 -0.45
C ALA A 62 -16.53 8.59 -0.05
N ARG A 63 -17.83 8.41 -0.35
CA ARG A 63 -18.90 9.36 0.07
C ARG A 63 -19.17 9.28 1.57
N GLU A 64 -19.08 8.09 2.17
CA GLU A 64 -19.27 7.86 3.60
C GLU A 64 -18.05 8.24 4.44
N GLY A 65 -16.92 8.47 3.81
CA GLY A 65 -15.66 8.80 4.46
C GLY A 65 -14.94 9.99 3.86
N MET A 66 -13.66 9.84 3.66
CA MET A 66 -12.75 10.85 3.13
C MET A 66 -11.92 10.26 1.99
N ARG A 67 -11.73 11.03 0.90
CA ARG A 67 -10.79 10.66 -0.18
C ARG A 67 -9.65 11.66 -0.29
N PHE A 68 -8.48 11.15 -0.63
CA PHE A 68 -7.27 11.94 -0.88
C PHE A 68 -7.04 12.07 -2.37
N MET A 69 -6.83 13.31 -2.84
CA MET A 69 -6.65 13.60 -4.27
C MET A 69 -5.20 13.50 -4.72
N ASP A 70 -4.26 13.41 -3.78
CA ASP A 70 -2.81 13.44 -4.06
C ASP A 70 -2.07 12.48 -3.11
N MET A 71 -2.44 11.18 -3.17
CA MET A 71 -1.77 10.11 -2.42
C MET A 71 -0.79 9.37 -3.32
N HIS A 72 0.38 9.05 -2.78
CA HIS A 72 1.47 8.42 -3.52
C HIS A 72 1.94 7.13 -2.85
N SER A 73 2.11 6.10 -3.65
CA SER A 73 2.93 4.96 -3.27
C SER A 73 4.41 5.36 -3.22
N THR A 74 5.22 4.65 -2.44
CA THR A 74 6.64 4.94 -2.27
C THR A 74 7.50 4.44 -3.44
N SER A 75 6.93 3.58 -4.24
CA SER A 75 7.51 3.07 -5.48
C SER A 75 6.42 2.86 -6.52
N SER A 76 6.81 2.78 -7.78
CA SER A 76 5.90 2.44 -8.87
C SER A 76 5.77 0.92 -9.13
N VAL A 77 6.23 0.08 -8.16
CA VAL A 77 6.09 -1.38 -8.19
C VAL A 77 5.79 -1.93 -6.80
N CYS A 78 5.24 -3.14 -6.75
CA CYS A 78 4.56 -3.75 -5.60
C CYS A 78 5.41 -3.89 -4.31
N THR A 79 6.47 -4.71 -4.32
CA THR A 79 7.25 -5.07 -3.11
C THR A 79 7.72 -3.86 -2.30
N PRO A 80 8.34 -2.82 -2.91
CA PRO A 80 8.84 -1.69 -2.14
C PRO A 80 7.75 -0.92 -1.40
N THR A 81 6.58 -0.75 -2.01
CA THR A 81 5.45 -0.05 -1.36
C THR A 81 4.88 -0.87 -0.22
N ARG A 82 4.72 -2.19 -0.39
CA ARG A 82 4.24 -3.10 0.67
C ARG A 82 5.15 -3.09 1.88
N TYR A 83 6.47 -3.08 1.66
CA TYR A 83 7.46 -2.88 2.72
C TYR A 83 7.24 -1.56 3.46
N SER A 84 7.11 -0.45 2.73
CA SER A 84 6.96 0.88 3.31
C SER A 84 5.66 1.06 4.11
N ILE A 85 4.55 0.46 3.67
CA ILE A 85 3.28 0.46 4.40
C ILE A 85 3.45 -0.20 5.78
N LEU A 86 4.15 -1.36 5.82
CA LEU A 86 4.31 -2.11 7.06
C LEU A 86 5.36 -1.52 8.01
N THR A 87 6.42 -0.91 7.48
CA THR A 87 7.57 -0.44 8.29
C THR A 87 7.61 1.06 8.52
N GLY A 88 6.88 1.85 7.71
CA GLY A 88 6.98 3.31 7.70
C GLY A 88 8.30 3.83 7.09
N GLU A 89 9.11 2.97 6.48
CA GLU A 89 10.39 3.35 5.87
C GLU A 89 10.44 2.97 4.39
N TYR A 90 11.22 3.71 3.61
CA TYR A 90 11.40 3.40 2.19
C TYR A 90 12.20 2.10 1.98
N ALA A 91 11.71 1.24 1.09
CA ALA A 91 12.36 -0.04 0.78
C ALA A 91 13.78 0.09 0.23
N TRP A 92 14.09 1.17 -0.48
CA TRP A 92 15.45 1.43 -0.98
C TRP A 92 16.50 1.67 0.11
N ARG A 93 16.09 1.80 1.39
CA ARG A 93 17.01 1.77 2.54
C ARG A 93 17.52 0.37 2.85
N THR A 94 16.86 -0.67 2.33
CA THR A 94 17.29 -2.07 2.41
C THR A 94 18.16 -2.48 1.21
N SER A 95 18.34 -3.79 1.00
CA SER A 95 18.98 -4.35 -0.20
C SER A 95 18.17 -4.15 -1.48
N LEU A 96 16.84 -3.90 -1.40
CA LEU A 96 15.97 -3.74 -2.55
C LEU A 96 15.99 -2.30 -3.07
N LYS A 97 16.95 -1.99 -3.95
CA LYS A 97 17.15 -0.64 -4.53
C LYS A 97 16.31 -0.40 -5.79
N SER A 98 15.83 -1.47 -6.43
CA SER A 98 15.06 -1.46 -7.67
C SER A 98 14.28 -2.75 -7.81
N HIS A 99 13.34 -2.81 -8.75
CA HIS A 99 12.51 -3.97 -9.04
C HIS A 99 11.65 -4.43 -7.85
N VAL A 100 11.25 -5.71 -7.87
CA VAL A 100 10.49 -6.41 -6.83
C VAL A 100 11.23 -7.66 -6.40
N LEU A 101 10.84 -8.25 -5.30
CA LEU A 101 11.26 -9.63 -4.99
C LEU A 101 10.59 -10.59 -5.98
N TRP A 102 11.31 -11.64 -6.33
CA TRP A 102 10.79 -12.72 -7.16
C TRP A 102 10.27 -13.87 -6.31
N SER A 103 10.01 -14.99 -6.96
CA SER A 103 9.35 -16.19 -6.44
C SER A 103 9.82 -16.64 -5.06
N TYR A 104 11.13 -16.75 -4.87
CA TYR A 104 11.74 -17.40 -3.72
C TYR A 104 12.67 -16.46 -2.96
N GLY A 105 12.47 -15.16 -3.10
CA GLY A 105 13.25 -14.17 -2.36
C GLY A 105 13.14 -14.38 -0.84
N PRO A 106 14.24 -14.15 -0.09
CA PRO A 106 14.23 -14.26 1.36
C PRO A 106 13.33 -13.23 2.00
N LEU A 107 12.89 -13.49 3.24
CA LEU A 107 12.08 -12.55 4.01
C LEU A 107 12.79 -11.20 4.12
N MET A 108 12.18 -10.16 3.55
CA MET A 108 12.78 -8.83 3.42
C MET A 108 12.77 -8.03 4.73
N ILE A 109 11.86 -8.34 5.63
CA ILE A 109 11.71 -7.65 6.91
C ILE A 109 12.44 -8.45 7.99
N PRO A 110 13.56 -7.97 8.54
CA PRO A 110 14.29 -8.66 9.60
C PRO A 110 13.46 -8.79 10.89
N ASP A 111 13.78 -9.78 11.71
CA ASP A 111 13.03 -10.07 12.95
C ASP A 111 13.04 -8.89 13.93
N GLU A 112 14.14 -8.12 14.00
CA GLU A 112 14.27 -6.95 14.87
C GLU A 112 13.57 -5.71 14.32
N LYS A 113 13.17 -5.72 13.04
CA LYS A 113 12.52 -4.56 12.43
C LYS A 113 11.13 -4.36 12.99
N GLU A 114 10.90 -3.15 13.44
CA GLU A 114 9.57 -2.71 13.87
C GLU A 114 8.63 -2.61 12.68
N THR A 115 7.41 -3.14 12.83
CA THR A 115 6.35 -3.05 11.84
C THR A 115 5.07 -2.50 12.49
N VAL A 116 4.15 -2.02 11.68
CA VAL A 116 2.82 -1.60 12.16
C VAL A 116 2.07 -2.78 12.81
N ALA A 117 2.28 -4.01 12.34
CA ALA A 117 1.67 -5.20 12.93
C ALA A 117 2.24 -5.48 14.33
N LYS A 118 3.58 -5.45 14.51
CA LYS A 118 4.21 -5.56 15.84
C LYS A 118 3.76 -4.44 16.78
N LEU A 119 3.68 -3.21 16.27
CA LEU A 119 3.22 -2.06 17.04
C LEU A 119 1.79 -2.28 17.57
N LEU A 120 0.88 -2.73 16.69
CA LEU A 120 -0.50 -3.02 17.05
C LEU A 120 -0.62 -4.22 17.99
N GLN A 121 0.10 -5.32 17.71
CA GLN A 121 0.10 -6.54 18.52
C GLN A 121 0.47 -6.25 19.98
N ARG A 122 1.57 -5.51 20.22
CA ARG A 122 1.97 -5.15 21.60
C ARG A 122 1.05 -4.13 22.28
N ASN A 123 0.14 -3.48 21.52
CA ASN A 123 -0.93 -2.63 22.04
C ASN A 123 -2.27 -3.36 22.13
N GLY A 124 -2.25 -4.71 22.13
CA GLY A 124 -3.42 -5.55 22.40
C GLY A 124 -4.32 -5.83 21.22
N TYR A 125 -3.91 -5.52 20.00
CA TYR A 125 -4.65 -5.90 18.79
C TYR A 125 -4.41 -7.37 18.44
N GLN A 126 -5.44 -8.02 17.95
CA GLN A 126 -5.30 -9.25 17.18
C GLN A 126 -4.92 -8.87 15.73
N THR A 127 -3.86 -9.43 15.19
CA THR A 127 -3.30 -9.00 13.90
C THR A 127 -3.37 -10.09 12.85
N ALA A 128 -3.82 -9.75 11.66
CA ALA A 128 -3.88 -10.70 10.55
C ALA A 128 -3.43 -10.09 9.23
N VAL A 129 -2.84 -10.93 8.38
CA VAL A 129 -2.67 -10.67 6.95
C VAL A 129 -3.38 -11.73 6.13
N VAL A 130 -4.22 -11.28 5.19
CA VAL A 130 -4.92 -12.16 4.24
C VAL A 130 -4.73 -11.61 2.84
N GLY A 131 -3.98 -12.31 1.97
CA GLY A 131 -3.78 -11.87 0.60
C GLY A 131 -2.39 -12.07 0.04
N LYS A 132 -2.02 -11.26 -0.96
CA LYS A 132 -0.70 -11.25 -1.60
C LYS A 132 0.35 -10.71 -0.63
N TRP A 133 1.35 -11.54 -0.30
CA TRP A 133 2.44 -11.14 0.60
C TRP A 133 3.53 -10.33 -0.12
N HIS A 134 4.24 -10.95 -1.02
CA HIS A 134 5.27 -10.36 -1.89
C HIS A 134 6.41 -9.64 -1.15
N LEU A 135 6.74 -10.09 0.06
CA LEU A 135 7.85 -9.58 0.88
C LEU A 135 8.86 -10.67 1.25
N GLY A 136 8.83 -11.79 0.51
CA GLY A 136 9.72 -12.92 0.71
C GLY A 136 9.34 -13.81 1.89
N LEU A 137 9.94 -14.98 1.92
CA LEU A 137 9.78 -15.99 2.97
C LEU A 137 11.13 -16.65 3.23
N ASP A 138 11.31 -17.22 4.42
CA ASP A 138 12.50 -18.00 4.73
C ASP A 138 12.32 -19.45 4.25
N TRP A 139 12.55 -19.63 2.95
CA TRP A 139 12.37 -20.91 2.25
C TRP A 139 13.35 -21.96 2.73
N GLN A 140 12.92 -23.21 2.82
CA GLN A 140 13.82 -24.33 3.09
C GLN A 140 14.53 -24.76 1.80
N LEU A 141 15.85 -24.82 1.86
CA LEU A 141 16.66 -25.24 0.72
C LEU A 141 17.01 -26.72 0.81
N LYS A 142 17.18 -27.36 -0.34
CA LYS A 142 17.74 -28.72 -0.43
C LYS A 142 19.17 -28.73 0.14
N THR A 143 19.58 -29.84 0.72
CA THR A 143 20.87 -29.96 1.41
C THR A 143 22.10 -29.78 0.50
N SER A 144 21.94 -30.01 -0.81
CA SER A 144 23.00 -29.82 -1.81
C SER A 144 22.56 -28.84 -2.87
N TYR A 145 23.15 -27.64 -2.88
CA TYR A 145 22.98 -26.65 -3.93
C TYR A 145 24.34 -26.00 -4.26
N ARG A 146 24.38 -25.31 -5.42
CA ARG A 146 25.58 -24.59 -5.87
C ARG A 146 25.36 -23.10 -5.71
N GLU A 147 26.44 -22.34 -5.48
CA GLU A 147 26.36 -20.88 -5.31
C GLU A 147 25.71 -20.16 -6.51
N ASN A 148 25.89 -20.65 -7.72
CA ASN A 148 25.25 -20.09 -8.92
C ASN A 148 23.73 -20.31 -8.99
N GLN A 149 23.14 -20.98 -8.02
CA GLN A 149 21.68 -21.15 -7.84
C GLN A 149 21.10 -20.16 -6.83
N VAL A 150 21.94 -19.35 -6.20
CA VAL A 150 21.58 -18.23 -5.34
C VAL A 150 21.71 -16.93 -6.15
N ILE A 151 20.64 -16.17 -6.25
CA ILE A 151 20.60 -14.93 -7.04
C ILE A 151 20.92 -13.76 -6.11
N ARG A 152 21.95 -12.99 -6.47
CA ARG A 152 22.42 -11.85 -5.70
C ARG A 152 22.36 -10.56 -6.53
N ASN A 153 22.17 -9.45 -5.85
CA ASN A 153 22.29 -8.12 -6.47
C ASN A 153 23.77 -7.68 -6.57
N ASP A 154 24.01 -6.48 -7.12
CA ASP A 154 25.35 -5.90 -7.30
C ASP A 154 26.11 -5.69 -5.98
N TRP A 155 25.44 -5.73 -4.84
CA TRP A 155 26.05 -5.62 -3.50
C TRP A 155 26.26 -7.00 -2.83
N GLY A 156 26.06 -8.10 -3.57
CA GLY A 156 26.21 -9.47 -3.06
C GLY A 156 25.09 -9.96 -2.16
N LEU A 157 24.03 -9.19 -1.97
CA LEU A 157 22.90 -9.58 -1.13
C LEU A 157 21.95 -10.51 -1.88
N ILE A 158 21.47 -11.54 -1.22
CA ILE A 158 20.53 -12.51 -1.81
C ILE A 158 19.20 -11.80 -2.09
N THR A 159 18.74 -11.92 -3.32
CA THR A 159 17.44 -11.35 -3.77
C THR A 159 16.46 -12.43 -4.21
N ASP A 160 16.95 -13.62 -4.56
CA ASP A 160 16.11 -14.76 -4.93
C ASP A 160 16.92 -16.07 -4.88
N TYR A 161 16.21 -17.18 -5.03
CA TYR A 161 16.79 -18.53 -5.21
C TYR A 161 16.22 -19.14 -6.49
N LYS A 162 16.99 -20.00 -7.15
CA LYS A 162 16.46 -20.81 -8.24
C LYS A 162 15.51 -21.89 -7.70
N GLU A 163 14.43 -22.15 -8.42
CA GLU A 163 13.39 -23.10 -8.03
C GLU A 163 13.93 -24.49 -7.68
N GLU A 164 14.90 -24.98 -8.45
CA GLU A 164 15.44 -26.32 -8.28
C GLU A 164 16.09 -26.60 -6.91
N ILE A 165 16.46 -25.54 -6.16
CA ILE A 165 17.03 -25.70 -4.81
C ILE A 165 16.03 -25.55 -3.68
N ILE A 166 14.79 -25.17 -3.96
CA ILE A 166 13.74 -25.09 -2.95
C ILE A 166 13.23 -26.48 -2.60
N ASP A 167 13.13 -26.78 -1.31
CA ASP A 167 12.55 -28.01 -0.79
C ASP A 167 11.08 -27.84 -0.44
N PHE A 168 10.21 -28.02 -1.42
CA PHE A 168 8.76 -27.89 -1.24
C PHE A 168 8.12 -28.99 -0.37
N SER A 169 8.88 -29.99 0.08
CA SER A 169 8.40 -30.95 1.08
C SER A 169 8.40 -30.35 2.50
N LYS A 170 9.00 -29.19 2.68
CA LYS A 170 9.11 -28.46 3.95
C LYS A 170 8.50 -27.07 3.85
N ASN A 171 7.83 -26.68 4.91
CA ASN A 171 7.28 -25.32 5.01
C ASN A 171 8.39 -24.28 5.21
N PRO A 172 8.20 -23.03 4.74
CA PRO A 172 9.05 -21.91 5.13
C PRO A 172 9.11 -21.77 6.66
N THR A 173 10.25 -21.34 7.19
CA THR A 173 10.43 -21.18 8.64
C THR A 173 10.06 -19.80 9.15
N LYS A 174 10.07 -18.80 8.27
CA LYS A 174 9.69 -17.43 8.61
C LYS A 174 8.84 -16.80 7.50
N GLY A 175 7.95 -15.92 7.91
CA GLY A 175 7.06 -15.18 7.04
C GLY A 175 6.30 -14.10 7.80
N PRO A 176 5.02 -13.88 7.51
CA PRO A 176 4.22 -12.84 8.16
C PRO A 176 4.14 -12.94 9.69
N THR A 177 4.14 -14.15 10.26
CA THR A 177 3.99 -14.31 11.72
C THR A 177 5.21 -13.79 12.49
N GLN A 178 6.41 -13.82 11.90
CA GLN A 178 7.62 -13.27 12.52
C GLN A 178 7.67 -11.74 12.49
N VAL A 179 6.86 -11.12 11.65
CA VAL A 179 6.82 -9.66 11.54
C VAL A 179 5.59 -9.02 12.20
N GLY A 180 4.89 -9.78 13.07
CA GLY A 180 3.88 -9.27 13.98
C GLY A 180 2.43 -9.60 13.62
N PHE A 181 2.18 -10.55 12.73
CA PHE A 181 0.83 -11.06 12.46
C PHE A 181 0.55 -12.33 13.26
N ASP A 182 -0.51 -12.34 14.06
CA ASP A 182 -0.98 -13.52 14.80
C ASP A 182 -1.59 -14.58 13.89
N TYR A 183 -2.08 -14.16 12.73
CA TYR A 183 -2.66 -15.02 11.70
C TYR A 183 -2.22 -14.56 10.31
N SER A 184 -1.87 -15.51 9.47
CA SER A 184 -1.58 -15.25 8.05
C SER A 184 -2.26 -16.27 7.14
N TYR A 185 -2.84 -15.78 6.04
CA TYR A 185 -3.29 -16.60 4.91
C TYR A 185 -2.88 -15.90 3.62
N ILE A 186 -1.82 -16.39 2.99
CA ILE A 186 -1.15 -15.62 1.95
C ILE A 186 -0.94 -16.39 0.64
N LEU A 187 -0.90 -15.62 -0.47
CA LEU A 187 -0.19 -15.99 -1.69
C LEU A 187 1.25 -15.46 -1.56
N PRO A 188 2.30 -16.29 -1.72
CA PRO A 188 3.69 -15.92 -1.39
C PRO A 188 4.23 -14.71 -2.14
N ALA A 189 4.07 -14.68 -3.47
CA ALA A 189 4.57 -13.63 -4.34
C ALA A 189 3.40 -12.87 -5.01
N SER A 190 3.08 -13.20 -6.25
CA SER A 190 2.05 -12.51 -7.04
C SER A 190 1.19 -13.54 -7.78
N LEU A 191 0.04 -13.11 -8.30
CA LEU A 191 -0.84 -14.01 -9.05
C LEU A 191 -0.20 -14.48 -10.37
N ASP A 192 0.82 -13.78 -10.87
CA ASP A 192 1.58 -14.14 -12.08
C ASP A 192 2.95 -14.75 -11.77
N ILE A 193 3.32 -14.93 -10.49
CA ILE A 193 4.64 -15.39 -10.04
C ILE A 193 4.49 -16.61 -9.13
N PRO A 194 5.10 -17.77 -9.50
CA PRO A 194 5.04 -18.98 -8.69
C PRO A 194 5.81 -18.85 -7.35
N PRO A 195 5.57 -19.74 -6.38
CA PRO A 195 4.72 -20.91 -6.43
C PRO A 195 3.24 -20.54 -6.25
N TYR A 196 2.36 -21.20 -7.00
CA TYR A 196 0.92 -20.99 -6.91
C TYR A 196 0.32 -21.89 -5.83
N VAL A 197 0.32 -21.39 -4.61
CA VAL A 197 -0.14 -22.10 -3.41
C VAL A 197 -0.48 -21.09 -2.32
N TYR A 198 -1.46 -21.41 -1.49
CA TYR A 198 -1.70 -20.65 -0.27
C TYR A 198 -0.87 -21.20 0.88
N LEU A 199 -0.39 -20.27 1.73
CA LEU A 199 0.18 -20.61 3.03
C LEU A 199 -0.71 -20.07 4.15
N GLU A 200 -0.95 -20.88 5.16
CA GLU A 200 -1.63 -20.49 6.39
C GLU A 200 -0.65 -20.64 7.56
N ASN A 201 -0.26 -19.51 8.17
CA ASN A 201 0.77 -19.44 9.22
C ASN A 201 2.05 -20.20 8.80
N GLU A 202 2.61 -19.81 7.64
CA GLU A 202 3.80 -20.36 6.97
C GLU A 202 3.68 -21.85 6.55
N LYS A 203 2.52 -22.47 6.71
CA LYS A 203 2.30 -23.87 6.27
C LYS A 203 1.57 -23.90 4.93
N PHE A 204 2.03 -24.72 4.02
CA PHE A 204 1.30 -24.99 2.78
C PHE A 204 -0.09 -25.54 3.09
N THR A 205 -1.12 -24.95 2.51
CA THR A 205 -2.51 -25.43 2.69
C THR A 205 -2.78 -26.70 1.89
N GLN A 206 -2.03 -26.92 0.83
CA GLN A 206 -2.06 -28.09 -0.03
C GLN A 206 -0.62 -28.44 -0.47
N PRO A 207 -0.30 -29.70 -0.74
CA PRO A 207 0.99 -30.05 -1.33
C PRO A 207 1.21 -29.38 -2.69
N ILE A 208 2.43 -28.96 -2.97
CA ILE A 208 2.86 -28.53 -4.30
C ILE A 208 3.18 -29.78 -5.09
N SER A 209 2.24 -30.32 -5.83
CA SER A 209 2.31 -31.60 -6.54
C SER A 209 2.15 -31.50 -8.04
N THR A 210 1.82 -30.29 -8.54
CA THR A 210 1.66 -30.04 -9.97
C THR A 210 2.57 -28.92 -10.44
N TYR A 211 2.63 -28.70 -11.76
CA TYR A 211 3.44 -27.68 -12.39
C TYR A 211 2.63 -27.06 -13.54
N THR A 212 2.53 -25.75 -13.58
CA THR A 212 1.93 -25.05 -14.74
C THR A 212 3.02 -24.68 -15.73
N ASN A 213 2.75 -24.86 -17.03
CA ASN A 213 3.63 -24.39 -18.10
C ASN A 213 3.50 -22.87 -18.35
N GLY A 214 2.73 -22.18 -17.53
CA GLY A 214 2.42 -20.76 -17.74
C GLY A 214 1.30 -20.54 -18.76
N SER A 215 0.92 -19.29 -18.95
CA SER A 215 -0.07 -18.87 -19.95
C SER A 215 0.37 -17.56 -20.58
N ASN A 216 -0.01 -17.34 -21.85
CA ASN A 216 0.22 -16.12 -22.63
C ASN A 216 1.68 -15.59 -22.57
N LEU A 217 2.67 -16.50 -22.64
CA LEU A 217 4.09 -16.16 -22.47
C LEU A 217 4.66 -15.35 -23.64
N GLU A 218 4.14 -15.55 -24.86
CA GLU A 218 4.60 -14.91 -26.10
C GLU A 218 3.78 -13.66 -26.47
N GLY A 219 2.66 -13.42 -25.78
CA GLY A 219 1.77 -12.30 -26.05
C GLY A 219 2.15 -11.03 -25.31
N ASP A 220 1.22 -10.08 -25.30
CA ASP A 220 1.36 -8.78 -24.60
C ASP A 220 1.44 -8.87 -23.08
N LYS A 221 1.40 -10.09 -22.53
CA LYS A 221 1.35 -10.37 -21.08
C LYS A 221 0.17 -9.68 -20.37
N ASP A 222 -0.90 -9.50 -21.12
CA ASP A 222 -2.19 -9.03 -20.66
C ASP A 222 -3.09 -10.24 -20.32
N TYR A 223 -4.30 -10.03 -19.86
CA TYR A 223 -5.28 -11.08 -19.55
C TYR A 223 -4.75 -12.18 -18.63
N ASP A 224 -4.64 -13.39 -19.17
CA ASP A 224 -4.30 -14.65 -18.53
C ASP A 224 -2.79 -14.93 -18.49
N PHE A 225 -1.96 -13.92 -18.41
CA PHE A 225 -0.52 -14.10 -18.30
C PHE A 225 -0.12 -14.56 -16.89
N TRP A 226 0.49 -15.74 -16.79
CA TRP A 226 1.24 -16.19 -15.62
C TRP A 226 2.45 -17.03 -16.04
N ARG A 227 3.47 -17.05 -15.16
CA ARG A 227 4.73 -17.74 -15.43
C ARG A 227 4.64 -19.23 -15.17
N PRO A 228 5.46 -20.04 -15.86
CA PRO A 228 5.65 -21.45 -15.49
C PRO A 228 6.13 -21.57 -14.03
N GLY A 229 5.72 -22.63 -13.36
CA GLY A 229 6.21 -22.91 -12.01
C GLY A 229 5.39 -23.90 -11.22
N PRO A 230 5.87 -24.23 -10.00
CA PRO A 230 5.21 -25.15 -9.08
C PRO A 230 3.84 -24.63 -8.66
N MET A 231 2.89 -25.55 -8.58
CA MET A 231 1.50 -25.23 -8.27
C MET A 231 0.90 -26.30 -7.36
N ALA A 232 0.10 -25.90 -6.42
CA ALA A 232 -0.71 -26.80 -5.61
C ALA A 232 -1.81 -27.44 -6.46
N GLU A 233 -2.15 -28.68 -6.14
CA GLU A 233 -3.29 -29.35 -6.79
C GLU A 233 -4.59 -28.59 -6.54
N GLY A 234 -5.35 -28.35 -7.62
CA GLY A 234 -6.60 -27.62 -7.54
C GLY A 234 -6.48 -26.11 -7.30
N PHE A 235 -5.29 -25.53 -7.42
CA PHE A 235 -5.16 -24.07 -7.37
C PHE A 235 -5.90 -23.43 -8.56
N ASP A 236 -6.83 -22.53 -8.25
CA ASP A 236 -7.63 -21.81 -9.24
C ASP A 236 -7.37 -20.31 -9.15
N PHE A 237 -6.85 -19.73 -10.22
CA PHE A 237 -6.58 -18.30 -10.32
C PHE A 237 -7.84 -17.44 -10.18
N TYR A 238 -8.98 -17.92 -10.66
CA TYR A 238 -10.27 -17.21 -10.61
C TYR A 238 -10.88 -17.15 -9.22
N ASP A 239 -10.50 -18.07 -8.33
CA ASP A 239 -11.00 -18.13 -6.96
C ASP A 239 -10.13 -17.36 -5.95
N VAL A 240 -8.97 -16.84 -6.35
CA VAL A 240 -8.04 -16.21 -5.40
C VAL A 240 -8.66 -15.01 -4.69
N LEU A 241 -9.28 -14.09 -5.42
CA LEU A 241 -9.89 -12.90 -4.80
C LEU A 241 -11.09 -13.25 -3.90
N PRO A 242 -12.08 -14.05 -4.32
CA PRO A 242 -13.18 -14.51 -3.45
C PRO A 242 -12.67 -15.25 -2.20
N ASN A 243 -11.65 -16.11 -2.34
CA ASN A 243 -11.08 -16.86 -1.24
C ASN A 243 -10.47 -15.92 -0.17
N PHE A 244 -9.73 -14.87 -0.59
CA PHE A 244 -9.20 -13.87 0.35
C PHE A 244 -10.31 -13.15 1.11
N ILE A 245 -11.40 -12.76 0.45
CA ILE A 245 -12.54 -12.12 1.12
C ILE A 245 -13.24 -13.08 2.10
N GLN A 246 -13.38 -14.35 1.74
CA GLN A 246 -13.93 -15.35 2.64
C GLN A 246 -13.03 -15.56 3.89
N LYS A 247 -11.72 -15.65 3.71
CA LYS A 247 -10.76 -15.78 4.82
C LYS A 247 -10.71 -14.53 5.69
N ALA A 248 -10.84 -13.33 5.09
CA ALA A 248 -10.96 -12.09 5.83
C ALA A 248 -12.20 -12.07 6.73
N LYS A 249 -13.37 -12.48 6.22
CA LYS A 249 -14.61 -12.62 7.01
C LYS A 249 -14.45 -13.64 8.14
N ALA A 250 -13.85 -14.80 7.86
CA ALA A 250 -13.58 -15.82 8.87
C ALA A 250 -12.62 -15.34 9.98
N PHE A 251 -11.62 -14.52 9.65
CA PHE A 251 -10.78 -13.88 10.65
C PHE A 251 -11.57 -12.90 11.52
N ILE A 252 -12.42 -12.06 10.92
CA ILE A 252 -13.29 -11.12 11.65
C ILE A 252 -14.19 -11.87 12.64
N ASP A 253 -14.83 -12.97 12.22
CA ASP A 253 -15.66 -13.81 13.11
C ASP A 253 -14.88 -14.36 14.30
N LYS A 254 -13.62 -14.75 14.06
CA LYS A 254 -12.75 -15.24 15.12
C LYS A 254 -12.33 -14.10 16.06
N ALA A 255 -11.96 -12.95 15.52
CA ALA A 255 -11.49 -11.81 16.27
C ALA A 255 -12.57 -11.23 17.20
N GLN A 256 -13.83 -11.18 16.74
CA GLN A 256 -14.96 -10.69 17.54
C GLN A 256 -15.28 -11.54 18.80
N LYS A 257 -14.72 -12.77 18.92
CA LYS A 257 -14.88 -13.59 20.13
C LYS A 257 -14.05 -13.09 21.31
N TYR A 258 -13.18 -12.15 21.10
CA TYR A 258 -12.30 -11.55 22.11
C TYR A 258 -12.67 -10.09 22.34
N ASP A 259 -12.54 -9.61 23.55
CA ASP A 259 -12.71 -8.20 23.90
C ASP A 259 -11.41 -7.41 23.59
N ALA A 260 -11.03 -7.40 22.33
CA ALA A 260 -9.82 -6.74 21.84
C ALA A 260 -10.05 -6.25 20.40
N PRO A 261 -9.49 -5.09 20.01
CA PRO A 261 -9.55 -4.64 18.63
C PRO A 261 -8.71 -5.53 17.72
N PHE A 262 -8.99 -5.50 16.43
CA PHE A 262 -8.22 -6.25 15.45
C PHE A 262 -7.62 -5.33 14.36
N PHE A 263 -6.52 -5.79 13.78
CA PHE A 263 -5.93 -5.25 12.57
C PHE A 263 -5.93 -6.33 11.48
N LEU A 264 -6.61 -6.05 10.40
CA LEU A 264 -6.59 -6.87 9.19
C LEU A 264 -5.87 -6.12 8.07
N TYR A 265 -4.68 -6.58 7.69
CA TYR A 265 -4.02 -6.20 6.45
C TYR A 265 -4.53 -7.12 5.33
N LEU A 266 -5.23 -6.55 4.34
CA LEU A 266 -5.88 -7.27 3.25
C LEU A 266 -5.29 -6.85 1.90
N PRO A 267 -4.05 -7.26 1.58
CA PRO A 267 -3.42 -6.98 0.30
C PRO A 267 -3.94 -7.94 -0.76
N LEU A 268 -4.78 -7.42 -1.65
CA LEU A 268 -5.35 -8.18 -2.76
C LEU A 268 -4.26 -8.50 -3.81
N ALA A 269 -4.52 -9.54 -4.63
CA ALA A 269 -3.73 -9.83 -5.83
C ALA A 269 -4.42 -9.29 -7.11
N ALA A 270 -5.42 -8.44 -6.95
CA ALA A 270 -6.27 -7.90 -8.00
C ALA A 270 -6.29 -6.36 -7.96
N PRO A 271 -6.39 -5.71 -9.12
CA PRO A 271 -6.57 -6.24 -10.49
C PRO A 271 -5.26 -6.48 -11.26
N HIS A 272 -4.17 -6.92 -10.60
CA HIS A 272 -2.93 -7.33 -11.27
C HIS A 272 -3.18 -8.48 -12.28
N THR A 273 -2.36 -8.59 -13.32
CA THR A 273 -2.39 -9.76 -14.21
C THR A 273 -2.06 -11.06 -13.45
N PRO A 274 -2.66 -12.20 -13.83
CA PRO A 274 -3.68 -12.40 -14.86
C PRO A 274 -4.99 -11.72 -14.51
N TRP A 275 -5.65 -11.13 -15.51
CA TRP A 275 -6.98 -10.55 -15.32
C TRP A 275 -8.03 -11.66 -15.41
N VAL A 276 -8.45 -12.13 -14.26
CA VAL A 276 -9.30 -13.33 -14.09
C VAL A 276 -10.63 -13.01 -13.40
N PRO A 277 -11.50 -12.15 -13.98
CA PRO A 277 -12.85 -12.01 -13.48
C PRO A 277 -13.60 -13.32 -13.67
N LYS A 278 -14.49 -13.69 -12.74
CA LYS A 278 -15.34 -14.88 -12.92
C LYS A 278 -16.25 -14.72 -14.14
N GLU A 279 -16.28 -15.71 -15.02
CA GLU A 279 -16.89 -15.66 -16.36
C GLU A 279 -18.39 -15.39 -16.41
N LYS A 280 -19.12 -15.44 -15.36
CA LYS A 280 -20.60 -15.37 -15.39
C LYS A 280 -21.17 -14.21 -14.62
N ASP A 281 -20.33 -13.32 -14.18
CA ASP A 281 -20.78 -12.18 -13.41
C ASP A 281 -21.20 -11.01 -14.31
N PRO A 282 -22.07 -10.14 -13.83
CA PRO A 282 -22.67 -9.06 -14.63
C PRO A 282 -21.68 -7.96 -14.98
N TYR A 283 -20.38 -8.26 -15.01
CA TYR A 283 -19.34 -7.28 -15.29
C TYR A 283 -19.36 -6.83 -16.72
N LYS A 284 -19.28 -5.51 -16.91
CA LYS A 284 -19.19 -4.94 -18.23
C LYS A 284 -17.73 -4.88 -18.67
N PHE A 285 -17.48 -5.31 -19.89
CA PHE A 285 -16.16 -5.32 -20.48
C PHE A 285 -15.84 -4.01 -21.23
N ASP A 286 -16.41 -2.88 -20.80
CA ASP A 286 -16.18 -1.57 -21.43
C ASP A 286 -14.71 -1.10 -21.34
N ALA A 287 -13.94 -1.64 -20.36
CA ALA A 287 -12.50 -1.53 -20.26
C ALA A 287 -11.81 -2.92 -20.32
N GLY A 288 -12.37 -3.85 -21.10
CA GLY A 288 -11.86 -5.22 -21.28
C GLY A 288 -11.88 -6.06 -20.01
N MET A 289 -11.06 -7.11 -20.00
CA MET A 289 -10.91 -8.02 -18.84
C MET A 289 -10.39 -7.30 -17.60
N TYR A 290 -9.50 -6.33 -17.78
CA TYR A 290 -9.04 -5.46 -16.68
C TYR A 290 -10.22 -4.76 -15.99
N GLY A 291 -11.05 -4.07 -16.76
CA GLY A 291 -12.21 -3.36 -16.23
C GLY A 291 -13.21 -4.27 -15.53
N ALA A 292 -13.44 -5.46 -16.07
CA ALA A 292 -14.26 -6.49 -15.43
C ALA A 292 -13.65 -6.96 -14.10
N PHE A 293 -12.33 -7.13 -14.05
CA PHE A 293 -11.63 -7.52 -12.82
C PHE A 293 -11.63 -6.41 -11.75
N VAL A 294 -11.53 -5.13 -12.15
CA VAL A 294 -11.73 -4.00 -11.23
C VAL A 294 -13.17 -3.98 -10.67
N GLN A 295 -14.19 -4.25 -11.49
CA GLN A 295 -15.57 -4.36 -11.01
C GLN A 295 -15.72 -5.51 -10.00
N MET A 296 -15.06 -6.66 -10.24
CA MET A 296 -15.03 -7.76 -9.28
C MET A 296 -14.37 -7.35 -7.96
N VAL A 297 -13.29 -6.56 -7.99
CA VAL A 297 -12.68 -5.98 -6.77
C VAL A 297 -13.70 -5.11 -6.03
N ASP A 298 -14.40 -4.23 -6.72
CA ASP A 298 -15.44 -3.36 -6.13
C ASP A 298 -16.53 -4.18 -5.45
N ASP A 299 -17.07 -5.21 -6.12
CA ASP A 299 -18.10 -6.07 -5.58
C ASP A 299 -17.65 -6.90 -4.38
N GLN A 300 -16.45 -7.46 -4.42
CA GLN A 300 -15.88 -8.21 -3.30
C GLN A 300 -15.65 -7.32 -2.06
N ILE A 301 -15.22 -6.08 -2.27
CA ILE A 301 -15.12 -5.11 -1.17
C ILE A 301 -16.51 -4.71 -0.68
N GLY A 302 -17.49 -4.51 -1.57
CA GLY A 302 -18.88 -4.27 -1.20
C GLY A 302 -19.43 -5.37 -0.30
N GLN A 303 -19.16 -6.65 -0.63
CA GLN A 303 -19.55 -7.79 0.20
C GLN A 303 -18.87 -7.80 1.58
N LEU A 304 -17.61 -7.36 1.68
CA LEU A 304 -16.92 -7.24 2.96
C LEU A 304 -17.50 -6.10 3.80
N LEU A 305 -17.79 -4.94 3.20
CA LEU A 305 -18.40 -3.81 3.90
C LEU A 305 -19.80 -4.14 4.41
N ALA A 306 -20.64 -4.73 3.57
CA ALA A 306 -21.97 -5.20 3.97
C ALA A 306 -21.90 -6.26 5.09
N TYR A 307 -20.89 -7.13 5.05
CA TYR A 307 -20.65 -8.07 6.14
C TYR A 307 -20.30 -7.38 7.46
N MET A 308 -19.46 -6.35 7.42
CA MET A 308 -19.12 -5.56 8.61
C MET A 308 -20.33 -4.84 9.20
N ASP A 309 -21.22 -4.32 8.35
CA ASP A 309 -22.49 -3.70 8.76
C ASP A 309 -23.39 -4.73 9.45
N ALA A 310 -23.54 -5.93 8.87
CA ALA A 310 -24.32 -7.03 9.44
C ALA A 310 -23.76 -7.54 10.79
N GLN A 311 -22.44 -7.47 10.97
CA GLN A 311 -21.78 -7.81 12.25
C GLN A 311 -21.82 -6.67 13.28
N GLY A 312 -22.31 -5.48 12.92
CA GLY A 312 -22.40 -4.32 13.80
C GLY A 312 -21.07 -3.71 14.20
N ILE A 313 -20.00 -3.93 13.40
CA ILE A 313 -18.64 -3.41 13.69
C ILE A 313 -18.23 -2.21 12.85
N ALA A 314 -19.04 -1.82 11.88
CA ALA A 314 -18.68 -0.79 10.90
C ALA A 314 -18.37 0.57 11.54
N GLU A 315 -19.14 0.99 12.55
CA GLU A 315 -18.97 2.28 13.24
C GLU A 315 -17.65 2.39 14.01
N GLU A 316 -17.15 1.27 14.55
CA GLU A 316 -15.92 1.20 15.33
C GLU A 316 -14.71 0.76 14.49
N THR A 317 -14.83 0.73 13.16
CA THR A 317 -13.77 0.24 12.27
C THR A 317 -13.23 1.37 11.38
N LEU A 318 -11.92 1.58 11.46
CA LEU A 318 -11.17 2.37 10.51
C LEU A 318 -10.88 1.51 9.26
N VAL A 319 -11.50 1.84 8.14
CA VAL A 319 -11.27 1.18 6.85
C VAL A 319 -10.42 2.09 5.97
N VAL A 320 -9.32 1.57 5.47
CA VAL A 320 -8.46 2.21 4.46
C VAL A 320 -8.51 1.39 3.18
N PHE A 321 -8.73 2.03 2.04
CA PHE A 321 -8.62 1.43 0.71
C PHE A 321 -7.63 2.21 -0.15
N THR A 322 -6.69 1.51 -0.79
CA THR A 322 -5.69 2.11 -1.69
C THR A 322 -5.13 1.07 -2.68
N SER A 323 -4.13 1.45 -3.49
CA SER A 323 -3.35 0.57 -4.38
C SER A 323 -1.85 0.67 -4.06
N ASP A 324 -1.09 -0.39 -4.32
CA ASP A 324 0.36 -0.42 -4.05
C ASP A 324 1.21 0.33 -5.09
N ASN A 325 0.71 0.52 -6.29
CA ASN A 325 1.28 1.36 -7.35
C ASN A 325 0.19 1.71 -8.38
N GLY A 326 0.57 2.51 -9.38
CA GLY A 326 -0.31 2.84 -10.48
C GLY A 326 -0.60 1.66 -11.42
N PRO A 327 -1.52 1.82 -12.38
CA PRO A 327 -2.03 0.74 -13.21
C PRO A 327 -1.00 0.29 -14.26
N TYR A 328 -1.03 -1.00 -14.60
CA TYR A 328 -0.40 -1.52 -15.81
C TYR A 328 -1.36 -1.37 -16.97
N TRP A 329 -1.38 -0.16 -17.58
CA TRP A 329 -2.33 0.21 -18.63
C TRP A 329 -1.60 0.88 -19.80
N LYS A 330 -1.39 0.12 -20.88
CA LYS A 330 -0.59 0.53 -22.03
C LYS A 330 -1.33 1.50 -22.96
N PRO A 331 -0.63 2.27 -23.82
CA PRO A 331 -1.26 3.17 -24.77
C PRO A 331 -2.31 2.51 -25.67
N HIS A 332 -2.06 1.29 -26.17
CA HIS A 332 -3.01 0.58 -27.02
C HIS A 332 -4.31 0.18 -26.29
N HIS A 333 -4.27 0.00 -24.97
CA HIS A 333 -5.49 -0.20 -24.18
C HIS A 333 -6.33 1.09 -24.13
N ILE A 334 -5.67 2.26 -24.02
CA ILE A 334 -6.36 3.56 -24.07
C ILE A 334 -7.05 3.72 -25.43
N GLU A 335 -6.35 3.41 -26.52
CA GLU A 335 -6.88 3.48 -27.89
C GLU A 335 -8.05 2.52 -28.09
N LYS A 336 -7.93 1.29 -27.58
CA LYS A 336 -8.93 0.24 -27.76
C LYS A 336 -10.21 0.46 -26.97
N TYR A 337 -10.09 0.93 -25.71
CA TYR A 337 -11.21 0.98 -24.77
C TYR A 337 -11.68 2.39 -24.43
N ASP A 338 -11.00 3.43 -24.92
CA ASP A 338 -11.26 4.83 -24.55
C ASP A 338 -11.37 5.01 -23.02
N HIS A 339 -10.55 4.25 -22.26
CA HIS A 339 -10.42 4.29 -20.82
C HIS A 339 -9.02 4.72 -20.42
N ARG A 340 -8.93 5.64 -19.45
CA ARG A 340 -7.67 6.15 -18.92
C ARG A 340 -7.54 5.79 -17.44
N ALA A 341 -6.94 4.65 -17.16
CA ALA A 341 -6.74 4.13 -15.81
C ALA A 341 -5.98 5.10 -14.87
N ALA A 342 -5.11 5.94 -15.43
CA ALA A 342 -4.42 7.00 -14.68
C ALA A 342 -4.92 8.42 -15.01
N ARG A 343 -6.10 8.59 -15.64
CA ARG A 343 -6.62 9.87 -16.14
C ARG A 343 -5.65 10.54 -17.13
N HIS A 344 -5.28 11.79 -16.85
CA HIS A 344 -4.35 12.61 -17.65
C HIS A 344 -2.89 12.49 -17.20
N LEU A 345 -2.61 11.70 -16.16
CA LEU A 345 -1.27 11.55 -15.62
C LEU A 345 -0.39 10.77 -16.59
N LYS A 346 0.90 11.09 -16.62
CA LYS A 346 1.88 10.49 -17.52
C LYS A 346 2.41 9.18 -16.95
N GLY A 347 2.68 8.22 -17.86
CA GLY A 347 3.28 6.93 -17.55
C GLY A 347 2.26 5.88 -17.13
N MET A 348 2.75 4.84 -16.48
CA MET A 348 2.01 3.71 -15.92
C MET A 348 2.84 3.02 -14.84
N LYS A 349 2.40 1.90 -14.27
CA LYS A 349 3.19 1.02 -13.39
C LYS A 349 4.65 0.94 -13.83
N GLY A 350 5.56 0.96 -12.90
CA GLY A 350 7.00 0.91 -13.15
C GLY A 350 7.65 2.27 -13.39
N ASP A 351 6.92 3.27 -13.88
CA ASP A 351 7.46 4.57 -14.28
C ASP A 351 7.62 5.55 -13.12
N ILE A 352 8.62 6.43 -13.22
CA ILE A 352 8.84 7.51 -12.25
C ILE A 352 7.82 8.66 -12.38
N TYR A 353 7.03 8.67 -13.44
CA TYR A 353 5.98 9.65 -13.68
C TYR A 353 4.78 9.44 -12.76
N GLU A 354 3.93 10.47 -12.64
CA GLU A 354 2.80 10.48 -11.71
C GLU A 354 1.88 9.25 -11.82
N ALA A 355 1.59 8.76 -13.02
CA ALA A 355 0.76 7.58 -13.20
C ALA A 355 1.35 6.29 -12.61
N GLY A 356 2.67 6.24 -12.40
CA GLY A 356 3.31 5.06 -11.81
C GLY A 356 3.08 4.91 -10.30
N HIS A 357 2.81 6.02 -9.61
CA HIS A 357 2.76 6.05 -8.13
C HIS A 357 1.62 6.89 -7.54
N ARG A 358 0.83 7.60 -8.35
CA ARG A 358 -0.40 8.26 -7.90
C ARG A 358 -1.50 7.22 -7.76
N VAL A 359 -1.98 7.01 -6.54
CA VAL A 359 -2.95 5.95 -6.21
C VAL A 359 -4.23 6.53 -5.59
N PRO A 360 -5.39 5.86 -5.74
CA PRO A 360 -6.57 6.21 -4.98
C PRO A 360 -6.32 5.95 -3.50
N PHE A 361 -6.89 6.78 -2.62
CA PHE A 361 -6.82 6.57 -1.18
C PHE A 361 -8.12 7.05 -0.53
N ILE A 362 -8.83 6.11 0.06
CA ILE A 362 -10.13 6.32 0.68
C ILE A 362 -10.06 5.85 2.13
N VAL A 363 -10.59 6.64 3.05
CA VAL A 363 -10.64 6.30 4.47
C VAL A 363 -12.06 6.49 4.99
N ARG A 364 -12.62 5.47 5.64
CA ARG A 364 -13.90 5.55 6.35
C ARG A 364 -13.70 5.20 7.82
N TRP A 365 -14.18 6.08 8.69
CA TRP A 365 -14.24 5.85 10.13
C TRP A 365 -15.41 6.67 10.70
N PRO A 366 -16.63 6.11 10.71
CA PRO A 366 -17.86 6.89 10.92
C PRO A 366 -17.86 7.73 12.19
N ASN A 367 -17.36 7.19 13.30
CA ASN A 367 -17.32 7.89 14.58
C ASN A 367 -16.26 9.02 14.68
N ARG A 368 -15.41 9.20 13.66
CA ARG A 368 -14.26 10.14 13.71
C ARG A 368 -14.08 10.98 12.46
N ILE A 369 -14.50 10.51 11.31
CA ILE A 369 -14.32 11.17 10.01
C ILE A 369 -15.70 11.55 9.48
N SER A 370 -15.93 12.85 9.27
CA SER A 370 -17.17 13.32 8.63
C SER A 370 -17.24 12.84 7.18
N GLN A 371 -18.45 12.51 6.74
CA GLN A 371 -18.73 12.02 5.40
C GLN A 371 -18.39 13.06 4.31
N GLY A 372 -17.97 12.59 3.14
CA GLY A 372 -17.75 13.36 1.92
C GLY A 372 -16.53 14.28 1.95
N ARG A 373 -15.62 14.14 2.93
CA ARG A 373 -14.41 14.96 3.02
C ARG A 373 -13.46 14.67 1.87
N VAL A 374 -12.74 15.71 1.45
CA VAL A 374 -11.71 15.63 0.41
C VAL A 374 -10.43 16.26 0.92
N ALA A 375 -9.34 15.52 0.91
CA ALA A 375 -7.99 16.03 1.18
C ALA A 375 -7.26 16.39 -0.10
N TYR A 376 -6.67 17.56 -0.09
CA TYR A 376 -5.73 18.02 -1.11
C TYR A 376 -4.33 18.13 -0.50
N GLY A 377 -3.32 17.98 -1.34
CA GLY A 377 -1.93 17.98 -0.91
C GLY A 377 -1.32 16.57 -1.00
N ALA A 378 -0.02 16.54 -1.24
CA ALA A 378 0.71 15.32 -1.49
C ALA A 378 1.00 14.55 -0.20
N HIS A 379 0.67 13.27 -0.18
CA HIS A 379 0.89 12.35 0.93
C HIS A 379 1.48 11.02 0.45
N SER A 380 2.05 10.25 1.37
CA SER A 380 2.68 8.97 1.08
C SER A 380 2.00 7.82 1.82
N LEU A 381 1.92 6.64 1.22
CA LEU A 381 1.44 5.42 1.89
C LEU A 381 2.32 4.99 3.08
N ALA A 382 3.59 5.41 3.13
CA ALA A 382 4.43 5.21 4.31
C ALA A 382 3.86 5.87 5.58
N SER A 383 2.99 6.86 5.42
CA SER A 383 2.31 7.58 6.51
C SER A 383 1.44 6.69 7.40
N PHE A 384 1.09 5.49 6.96
CA PHE A 384 0.23 4.58 7.74
C PHE A 384 0.86 4.22 9.08
N TYR A 385 2.17 3.91 9.12
CA TYR A 385 2.84 3.57 10.38
C TYR A 385 2.75 4.71 11.42
N ALA A 386 3.14 5.93 11.06
CA ALA A 386 3.10 7.07 11.98
C ALA A 386 1.66 7.44 12.40
N THR A 387 0.69 7.26 11.50
CA THR A 387 -0.75 7.46 11.79
C THR A 387 -1.23 6.50 12.86
N VAL A 388 -0.87 5.22 12.76
CA VAL A 388 -1.20 4.21 13.79
C VAL A 388 -0.44 4.49 15.09
N ALA A 389 0.84 4.87 15.02
CA ALA A 389 1.62 5.20 16.19
C ALA A 389 1.01 6.38 16.99
N GLU A 390 0.56 7.42 16.28
CA GLU A 390 -0.13 8.55 16.90
C GLU A 390 -1.50 8.16 17.46
N LEU A 391 -2.27 7.33 16.73
CA LEU A 391 -3.54 6.78 17.21
C LEU A 391 -3.39 6.05 18.56
N LEU A 392 -2.28 5.33 18.71
CA LEU A 392 -1.94 4.58 19.93
C LEU A 392 -1.21 5.43 20.99
N ASN A 393 -1.03 6.73 20.76
CA ASN A 393 -0.21 7.62 21.58
C ASN A 393 1.22 7.06 21.82
N THR A 394 1.77 6.37 20.84
CA THR A 394 3.11 5.80 20.89
C THR A 394 4.06 6.64 20.04
N PRO A 395 5.20 7.13 20.56
CA PRO A 395 6.16 7.89 19.76
C PRO A 395 6.68 7.06 18.58
N SER A 396 6.62 7.63 17.37
CA SER A 396 7.22 7.04 16.17
C SER A 396 8.67 7.52 16.03
N LYS A 397 9.58 6.57 15.77
CA LYS A 397 11.00 6.86 15.46
C LYS A 397 11.34 6.58 13.99
N VAL A 398 10.35 6.23 13.16
CA VAL A 398 10.57 5.93 11.74
C VAL A 398 10.79 7.21 10.95
N LEU A 399 11.70 7.14 9.97
CA LEU A 399 12.23 8.35 9.29
C LEU A 399 11.33 8.87 8.18
N ASP A 400 10.57 7.99 7.51
CA ASP A 400 9.90 8.30 6.24
C ASP A 400 8.37 8.37 6.38
N SER A 401 7.88 8.29 7.61
CA SER A 401 6.44 8.22 7.91
C SER A 401 5.99 9.48 8.65
N TYR A 402 4.99 10.16 8.11
CA TYR A 402 4.38 11.36 8.68
C TYR A 402 2.90 11.09 8.93
N SER A 403 2.42 11.31 10.14
CA SER A 403 1.06 10.97 10.52
C SER A 403 0.01 11.77 9.74
N LEU A 404 -1.07 11.12 9.40
CA LEU A 404 -2.28 11.70 8.80
C LEU A 404 -3.41 11.85 9.83
N LEU A 405 -3.22 11.44 11.10
CA LEU A 405 -4.32 11.35 12.08
C LEU A 405 -5.01 12.70 12.28
N GLY A 406 -4.27 13.78 12.45
CA GLY A 406 -4.83 15.12 12.55
C GLY A 406 -5.68 15.49 11.34
N GLN A 407 -5.22 15.17 10.13
CA GLN A 407 -5.94 15.44 8.89
C GLN A 407 -7.21 14.59 8.74
N LEU A 408 -7.18 13.36 9.26
CA LEU A 408 -8.34 12.47 9.26
C LEU A 408 -9.42 12.93 10.24
N THR A 409 -9.03 13.36 11.43
CA THR A 409 -9.96 13.62 12.54
C THR A 409 -10.29 15.10 12.76
N ASP A 410 -9.40 16.02 12.35
CA ASP A 410 -9.59 17.48 12.48
C ASP A 410 -9.53 18.15 11.11
N SER A 411 -10.67 18.73 10.69
CA SER A 411 -10.77 19.47 9.42
C SER A 411 -9.93 20.75 9.37
N ASN A 412 -9.54 21.28 10.54
CA ASN A 412 -8.76 22.51 10.68
C ASN A 412 -7.27 22.26 10.90
N SER A 413 -6.81 20.98 10.92
CA SER A 413 -5.39 20.67 11.07
C SER A 413 -4.58 21.33 9.96
N LEU A 414 -3.47 21.96 10.34
CA LEU A 414 -2.54 22.57 9.40
C LEU A 414 -1.99 21.50 8.46
N LYS A 415 -2.02 21.79 7.16
CA LYS A 415 -1.43 20.92 6.15
C LYS A 415 0.08 21.06 6.22
N GLU A 416 0.72 20.16 6.95
CA GLU A 416 2.17 20.04 6.85
C GLU A 416 2.56 19.53 5.46
N VAL A 417 3.48 20.22 4.83
CA VAL A 417 4.05 19.80 3.56
C VAL A 417 5.35 19.07 3.85
N ASN A 418 5.31 17.75 3.73
CA ASN A 418 6.48 16.90 3.90
C ASN A 418 7.02 16.45 2.54
N PRO A 419 8.34 16.28 2.39
CA PRO A 419 8.88 15.73 1.16
C PRO A 419 8.48 14.27 1.01
N ILE A 420 8.09 13.89 -0.21
CA ILE A 420 7.74 12.52 -0.57
C ILE A 420 8.76 12.04 -1.59
N ILE A 421 9.32 10.87 -1.34
CA ILE A 421 10.27 10.22 -2.25
C ILE A 421 9.58 9.05 -2.93
N HIS A 422 9.75 8.95 -4.24
CA HIS A 422 9.34 7.78 -5.02
C HIS A 422 10.53 7.25 -5.80
N HIS A 423 10.49 5.97 -6.13
CA HIS A 423 11.41 5.42 -7.11
C HIS A 423 10.67 4.54 -8.12
N SER A 424 11.22 4.51 -9.33
CA SER A 424 10.73 3.68 -10.43
C SER A 424 11.20 2.24 -10.30
N SER A 425 10.73 1.37 -11.18
CA SER A 425 11.16 -0.02 -11.28
C SER A 425 12.68 -0.16 -11.44
N LEU A 426 13.33 0.73 -12.21
CA LEU A 426 14.79 0.72 -12.43
C LEU A 426 15.55 1.58 -11.40
N GLY A 427 14.91 2.02 -10.32
CA GLY A 427 15.56 2.82 -9.28
C GLY A 427 15.89 4.26 -9.70
N HIS A 428 15.12 4.88 -10.60
CA HIS A 428 15.15 6.33 -10.76
C HIS A 428 14.39 6.97 -9.61
N PHE A 429 14.98 7.96 -8.96
CA PHE A 429 14.37 8.65 -7.84
C PHE A 429 13.66 9.93 -8.27
N ALA A 430 12.60 10.25 -7.56
CA ALA A 430 11.96 11.56 -7.60
C ALA A 430 11.66 12.05 -6.19
N ILE A 431 11.73 13.36 -5.99
CA ILE A 431 11.25 14.05 -4.79
C ILE A 431 10.10 14.97 -5.15
N ARG A 432 9.02 14.87 -4.39
CA ARG A 432 7.87 15.77 -4.42
C ARG A 432 7.88 16.65 -3.17
N TYR A 433 7.81 17.97 -3.34
CA TYR A 433 7.66 18.92 -2.24
C TYR A 433 6.72 20.06 -2.64
N GLY A 434 5.55 20.06 -2.04
CA GLY A 434 4.43 20.93 -2.46
C GLY A 434 4.03 20.66 -3.91
N ASP A 435 3.97 21.68 -4.75
CA ASP A 435 3.62 21.56 -6.17
C ASP A 435 4.81 21.15 -7.06
N TRP A 436 6.01 21.09 -6.50
CA TRP A 436 7.23 20.83 -7.27
C TRP A 436 7.65 19.37 -7.20
N LYS A 437 7.99 18.80 -8.36
CA LYS A 437 8.59 17.48 -8.50
C LYS A 437 9.90 17.55 -9.25
N MET A 438 10.95 16.99 -8.66
CA MET A 438 12.22 16.76 -9.32
C MET A 438 12.42 15.28 -9.56
N ILE A 439 12.83 14.92 -10.77
CA ILE A 439 13.21 13.56 -11.16
C ILE A 439 14.71 13.55 -11.42
N GLU A 440 15.45 12.63 -10.79
CA GLU A 440 16.93 12.59 -10.78
C GLU A 440 17.54 12.22 -12.13
N LYS A 441 16.83 11.41 -12.95
CA LYS A 441 17.34 10.88 -14.22
C LYS A 441 16.37 11.14 -15.38
N ARG A 442 16.87 10.98 -16.59
CA ARG A 442 16.06 11.08 -17.83
C ARG A 442 15.48 9.71 -18.22
N GLY A 443 14.33 9.72 -18.88
CA GLY A 443 13.56 8.52 -19.22
C GLY A 443 12.49 8.20 -18.17
N SER A 444 11.71 7.15 -18.39
CA SER A 444 10.65 6.71 -17.48
C SER A 444 11.21 5.97 -16.26
N GLY A 445 12.37 5.37 -16.40
CA GLY A 445 12.93 4.45 -15.40
C GLY A 445 12.07 3.22 -15.16
N GLY A 446 11.14 2.91 -16.05
CA GLY A 446 10.15 1.85 -15.87
C GLY A 446 9.73 1.17 -17.16
N PHE A 447 8.41 1.04 -17.38
CA PHE A 447 7.88 0.23 -18.48
C PHE A 447 7.57 1.03 -19.75
N THR A 448 7.43 2.35 -19.65
CA THR A 448 7.19 3.21 -20.84
C THR A 448 8.50 3.60 -21.52
N PRO A 449 8.74 3.21 -22.76
CA PRO A 449 9.92 3.67 -23.52
C PRO A 449 9.88 5.19 -23.78
N PRO A 450 11.03 5.87 -23.80
CA PRO A 450 12.36 5.38 -23.47
C PRO A 450 12.56 5.27 -21.95
N THR A 451 13.08 4.13 -21.49
CA THR A 451 13.29 3.86 -20.04
C THR A 451 14.46 4.65 -19.48
N ASN A 452 15.53 4.78 -20.24
CA ASN A 452 16.71 5.58 -19.93
C ASN A 452 17.06 6.46 -21.14
N LEU A 453 17.44 7.68 -20.85
CA LEU A 453 17.92 8.62 -21.89
C LEU A 453 19.28 9.21 -21.45
N PRO A 454 20.22 9.33 -22.38
CA PRO A 454 21.48 10.03 -22.11
C PRO A 454 21.21 11.50 -21.82
N THR A 455 22.08 12.10 -21.01
CA THR A 455 22.05 13.55 -20.79
C THR A 455 22.75 14.25 -21.94
N PRO A 456 22.08 15.17 -22.65
CA PRO A 456 22.71 15.96 -23.70
C PRO A 456 23.88 16.78 -23.15
N ARG A 457 24.89 17.02 -23.99
CA ARG A 457 26.07 17.82 -23.59
C ARG A 457 25.64 19.22 -23.12
N GLY A 458 26.07 19.59 -21.93
CA GLY A 458 25.78 20.90 -21.34
C GLY A 458 24.43 20.99 -20.60
N GLU A 459 23.69 19.89 -20.53
CA GLU A 459 22.47 19.81 -19.74
C GLU A 459 22.68 19.02 -18.43
N THR A 460 21.76 19.19 -17.47
CA THR A 460 21.67 18.37 -16.26
C THR A 460 20.79 17.14 -16.50
N PRO A 461 21.05 15.98 -15.85
CA PRO A 461 20.18 14.83 -15.95
C PRO A 461 18.82 15.05 -15.24
N GLU A 462 18.79 15.92 -14.24
CA GLU A 462 17.59 16.18 -13.46
C GLU A 462 16.54 16.94 -14.26
N ARG A 463 15.27 16.61 -14.01
CA ARG A 463 14.12 17.29 -14.59
C ARG A 463 13.27 17.87 -13.47
N LEU A 464 12.70 19.04 -13.68
CA LEU A 464 11.88 19.75 -12.72
C LEU A 464 10.50 20.06 -13.33
N PHE A 465 9.45 19.78 -12.57
CA PHE A 465 8.06 20.02 -12.97
C PHE A 465 7.31 20.78 -11.88
N ASN A 466 6.44 21.71 -12.29
CA ASN A 466 5.43 22.29 -11.41
C ASN A 466 4.10 21.58 -11.70
N LEU A 467 3.70 20.64 -10.86
CA LEU A 467 2.53 19.78 -11.11
C LEU A 467 1.19 20.51 -10.92
N LYS A 468 1.18 21.72 -10.36
CA LYS A 468 -0.01 22.57 -10.35
C LYS A 468 -0.35 23.05 -11.76
N ASP A 469 0.67 23.41 -12.55
CA ASP A 469 0.51 23.98 -13.88
C ASP A 469 0.66 22.90 -14.98
N ASP A 470 1.42 21.83 -14.68
CA ASP A 470 1.75 20.73 -15.60
C ASP A 470 1.61 19.37 -14.89
N PRO A 471 0.39 18.93 -14.56
CA PRO A 471 0.17 17.65 -13.88
C PRO A 471 0.54 16.43 -14.73
N SER A 472 0.74 16.61 -16.04
CA SER A 472 1.13 15.57 -16.99
C SER A 472 2.65 15.51 -17.25
N GLU A 473 3.45 16.30 -16.54
CA GLU A 473 4.93 16.27 -16.58
C GLU A 473 5.50 16.37 -18.01
N ASN A 474 4.91 17.26 -18.84
CA ASN A 474 5.33 17.46 -20.23
C ASN A 474 6.43 18.52 -20.38
N ASN A 475 6.49 19.48 -19.46
CA ASN A 475 7.34 20.66 -19.57
C ASN A 475 8.42 20.66 -18.48
N ASN A 476 9.63 20.20 -18.85
CA ASN A 476 10.76 20.33 -17.96
C ASN A 476 11.16 21.80 -17.82
N VAL A 477 11.06 22.35 -16.62
CA VAL A 477 11.37 23.74 -16.29
C VAL A 477 12.65 23.91 -15.49
N SER A 478 13.52 22.92 -15.42
CA SER A 478 14.78 22.93 -14.66
C SER A 478 15.66 24.15 -14.98
N TYR A 479 15.75 24.53 -16.26
CA TYR A 479 16.50 25.69 -16.73
C TYR A 479 15.88 27.05 -16.33
N LYS A 480 14.57 27.09 -16.09
CA LYS A 480 13.87 28.31 -15.64
C LYS A 480 13.99 28.52 -14.13
N PHE A 481 14.09 27.43 -13.37
CA PHE A 481 14.09 27.45 -11.90
C PHE A 481 15.30 26.72 -11.29
N PRO A 482 16.54 27.11 -11.63
CA PRO A 482 17.74 26.39 -11.19
C PRO A 482 17.90 26.36 -9.66
N LYS A 483 17.49 27.42 -8.95
CA LYS A 483 17.52 27.46 -7.47
C LYS A 483 16.56 26.45 -6.85
N LYS A 484 15.39 26.25 -7.43
CA LYS A 484 14.42 25.26 -6.96
C LYS A 484 14.92 23.84 -7.23
N LEU A 485 15.50 23.59 -8.39
CA LEU A 485 16.14 22.34 -8.74
C LEU A 485 17.22 21.97 -7.72
N GLU A 486 18.15 22.88 -7.45
CA GLU A 486 19.24 22.68 -6.49
C GLU A 486 18.72 22.45 -5.05
N GLN A 487 17.66 23.17 -4.64
CA GLN A 487 17.00 22.95 -3.35
C GLN A 487 16.51 21.51 -3.22
N LEU A 488 15.74 21.02 -4.20
CA LEU A 488 15.15 19.68 -4.17
C LEU A 488 16.21 18.59 -4.29
N LYS A 489 17.25 18.82 -5.08
CA LYS A 489 18.40 17.92 -5.19
C LYS A 489 19.08 17.73 -3.84
N LYS A 490 19.46 18.82 -3.16
CA LYS A 490 20.06 18.77 -1.82
C LYS A 490 19.16 18.09 -0.80
N GLN A 491 17.85 18.34 -0.88
CA GLN A 491 16.89 17.70 0.02
C GLN A 491 16.79 16.18 -0.23
N LEU A 492 16.75 15.74 -1.50
CA LEU A 492 16.77 14.32 -1.85
C LEU A 492 18.06 13.65 -1.39
N ASP A 493 19.21 14.27 -1.65
CA ASP A 493 20.52 13.77 -1.25
C ASP A 493 20.62 13.65 0.27
N SER A 494 20.15 14.65 1.02
CA SER A 494 20.10 14.60 2.49
C SER A 494 19.25 13.42 2.99
N ILE A 495 18.05 13.21 2.43
CA ILE A 495 17.17 12.11 2.82
C ILE A 495 17.77 10.74 2.49
N LYS A 496 18.46 10.63 1.35
CA LYS A 496 19.17 9.40 0.97
C LYS A 496 20.33 9.08 1.93
N HIS A 497 21.05 10.10 2.43
CA HIS A 497 22.22 9.92 3.31
C HIS A 497 21.87 9.68 4.78
N LEU A 498 20.67 10.07 5.24
CA LEU A 498 20.26 9.93 6.64
C LEU A 498 20.38 8.50 7.22
N ASN A 499 20.58 7.47 6.39
CA ASN A 499 20.70 6.07 6.81
C ASN A 499 22.06 5.41 6.53
N SER A 500 23.05 6.10 5.99
CA SER A 500 24.39 5.51 5.84
C SER A 500 25.11 5.35 7.19
N ILE A 501 24.53 5.86 8.29
CA ILE A 501 25.13 5.91 9.62
C ILE A 501 24.69 4.77 10.55
N SER A 502 23.58 4.10 10.29
CA SER A 502 22.97 3.14 11.26
C SER A 502 23.10 1.64 10.92
N TYR A 503 23.74 1.28 9.81
CA TYR A 503 24.00 -0.12 9.44
C TYR A 503 25.51 -0.36 9.15
N LYS A 504 26.35 0.01 10.12
CA LYS A 504 27.74 -0.48 10.20
C LYS A 504 27.88 -1.47 11.34
#